data_28507ae7741d82c2a2c6c7fb38ac814d
#
_entry.id   28507ae7741d82c2a2c6c7fb38ac814d
#
_cell.length_a   1.000
_cell.length_b   1.000
_cell.length_c   1.000
_cell.angle_alpha   90.00
_cell.angle_beta   90.00
_cell.angle_gamma   90.00
#
_symmetry.space_group_name_H-M   'P 1'
#
loop_
_entity.id
_entity.type
_entity.pdbx_description
1 polymer ?
#
loop_
_entity_poly.entity_id
_entity_poly.type
_entity_poly.pdbx_seq_one_letter_code
_entity_poly.pdbx_strand_id
1 'polypeptide(L)'
;MSFVDLILGSISIPEINYSLLLIIAVLIPGLIIFLLMTVNAIVAVYMERKISAFMQDRLGPMEVGIFGFKGGKKFWGGIGQTIADAVKLLAKEDIIPKDADRFIMMLAPFIIFIASFITFIGVPLSNEFLISDFNIGILYIIAMGSIGVIGIILAGWSSNNKWSLYGAMRAAAQIISYEIPIAITLLLPVI
;
A
#
# COMPACT_ATOMS: atom_id res chain seq x y z
N MET A 1 1.38 -24.47 -7.62
CA MET A 1 1.39 -24.99 -6.23
C MET A 1 1.46 -23.78 -5.31
N SER A 2 0.44 -23.54 -4.49
CA SER A 2 0.45 -22.34 -3.64
C SER A 2 1.47 -22.53 -2.49
N PHE A 3 1.99 -21.41 -1.94
CA PHE A 3 2.87 -21.47 -0.77
C PHE A 3 2.21 -22.21 0.42
N VAL A 4 0.90 -22.09 0.51
CA VAL A 4 0.07 -22.80 1.50
C VAL A 4 0.14 -24.33 1.28
N ASP A 5 0.05 -24.80 0.03
CA ASP A 5 0.15 -26.22 -0.32
C ASP A 5 1.53 -26.78 -0.01
N LEU A 6 2.60 -25.98 -0.18
CA LEU A 6 3.97 -26.37 0.09
C LEU A 6 4.22 -26.52 1.60
N ILE A 7 3.67 -25.65 2.43
CA ILE A 7 3.76 -25.75 3.90
C ILE A 7 2.90 -26.92 4.41
N LEU A 8 1.67 -27.05 3.91
CA LEU A 8 0.75 -28.11 4.34
C LEU A 8 1.20 -29.50 3.89
N GLY A 9 1.85 -29.62 2.71
CA GLY A 9 2.34 -30.88 2.17
C GLY A 9 3.65 -31.39 2.80
N SER A 10 4.44 -30.50 3.42
CA SER A 10 5.74 -30.86 4.00
C SER A 10 5.68 -31.31 5.47
N ILE A 11 4.55 -31.15 6.14
CA ILE A 11 4.43 -31.38 7.58
C ILE A 11 3.24 -32.31 7.86
N SER A 12 3.50 -33.59 8.13
CA SER A 12 2.51 -34.53 8.66
C SER A 12 2.31 -34.28 10.16
N ILE A 13 1.31 -33.44 10.54
CA ILE A 13 1.04 -33.06 11.92
C ILE A 13 -0.28 -33.68 12.38
N PRO A 14 -0.39 -34.15 13.64
CA PRO A 14 -1.66 -34.61 14.22
C PRO A 14 -2.71 -33.50 14.28
N GLU A 15 -3.98 -33.84 14.15
CA GLU A 15 -5.16 -33.01 13.90
C GLU A 15 -5.30 -31.73 14.75
N ILE A 16 -4.68 -31.66 15.91
CA ILE A 16 -4.82 -30.54 16.86
C ILE A 16 -4.13 -29.25 16.36
N ASN A 17 -3.18 -29.34 15.45
CA ASN A 17 -2.38 -28.18 15.00
C ASN A 17 -2.70 -27.68 13.59
N TYR A 18 -3.69 -28.28 12.90
CA TYR A 18 -4.01 -27.87 11.51
C TYR A 18 -4.46 -26.41 11.41
N SER A 19 -5.31 -25.94 12.31
CA SER A 19 -5.78 -24.55 12.34
C SER A 19 -4.66 -23.56 12.62
N LEU A 20 -3.74 -23.91 13.50
CA LEU A 20 -2.58 -23.09 13.84
C LEU A 20 -1.60 -23.02 12.67
N LEU A 21 -1.38 -24.14 11.99
CA LEU A 21 -0.53 -24.22 10.80
C LEU A 21 -1.11 -23.39 9.64
N LEU A 22 -2.42 -23.43 9.47
CA LEU A 22 -3.14 -22.63 8.45
C LEU A 22 -3.02 -21.13 8.72
N ILE A 23 -3.15 -20.72 9.98
CA ILE A 23 -2.94 -19.33 10.40
C ILE A 23 -1.50 -18.88 10.09
N ILE A 24 -0.51 -19.70 10.42
CA ILE A 24 0.91 -19.38 10.15
C ILE A 24 1.17 -19.30 8.65
N ALA A 25 0.61 -20.22 7.86
CA ALA A 25 0.75 -20.27 6.41
C ALA A 25 0.16 -19.03 5.71
N VAL A 26 -0.83 -18.38 6.29
CA VAL A 26 -1.39 -17.11 5.79
C VAL A 26 -0.62 -15.89 6.32
N LEU A 27 -0.23 -15.91 7.59
CA LEU A 27 0.45 -14.77 8.22
C LEU A 27 1.86 -14.53 7.67
N ILE A 28 2.63 -15.59 7.37
CA ILE A 28 4.00 -15.43 6.85
C ILE A 28 4.03 -14.71 5.49
N PRO A 29 3.28 -15.13 4.46
CA PRO A 29 3.23 -14.39 3.20
C PRO A 29 2.71 -12.97 3.37
N GLY A 30 1.68 -12.77 4.20
CA GLY A 30 1.16 -11.44 4.53
C GLY A 30 2.21 -10.53 5.14
N LEU A 31 3.03 -11.03 6.06
CA LEU A 31 4.13 -10.28 6.66
C LEU A 31 5.23 -9.96 5.63
N ILE A 32 5.57 -10.91 4.76
CA ILE A 32 6.57 -10.69 3.70
C ILE A 32 6.09 -9.58 2.76
N ILE A 33 4.84 -9.62 2.30
CA ILE A 33 4.26 -8.56 1.46
C ILE A 33 4.32 -7.23 2.19
N PHE A 34 3.88 -7.18 3.44
CA PHE A 34 3.87 -5.96 4.25
C PHE A 34 5.28 -5.35 4.36
N LEU A 35 6.29 -6.17 4.62
CA LEU A 35 7.68 -5.73 4.68
C LEU A 35 8.18 -5.21 3.32
N LEU A 36 7.88 -5.92 2.23
CA LEU A 36 8.24 -5.48 0.87
C LEU A 36 7.58 -4.14 0.53
N MET A 37 6.30 -3.97 0.82
CA MET A 37 5.58 -2.70 0.60
C MET A 37 6.20 -1.58 1.43
N THR A 38 6.51 -1.84 2.70
CA THR A 38 7.10 -0.85 3.61
C THR A 38 8.47 -0.39 3.12
N VAL A 39 9.34 -1.32 2.74
CA VAL A 39 10.68 -1.00 2.21
C VAL A 39 10.56 -0.22 0.90
N ASN A 40 9.69 -0.66 -0.01
CA ASN A 40 9.46 0.04 -1.27
C ASN A 40 8.91 1.46 -1.04
N ALA A 41 7.97 1.64 -0.10
CA ALA A 41 7.44 2.95 0.25
C ALA A 41 8.52 3.89 0.81
N ILE A 42 9.40 3.41 1.70
CA ILE A 42 10.52 4.20 2.24
C ILE A 42 11.43 4.68 1.12
N VAL A 43 11.80 3.78 0.21
CA VAL A 43 12.69 4.10 -0.92
C VAL A 43 12.00 5.06 -1.90
N ALA A 44 10.76 4.78 -2.29
CA ALA A 44 10.01 5.58 -3.26
C ALA A 44 9.79 7.01 -2.76
N VAL A 45 9.33 7.20 -1.52
CA VAL A 45 9.11 8.53 -0.92
C VAL A 45 10.43 9.30 -0.79
N TYR A 46 11.52 8.62 -0.43
CA TYR A 46 12.84 9.25 -0.40
C TYR A 46 13.28 9.74 -1.78
N MET A 47 13.15 8.89 -2.81
CA MET A 47 13.50 9.21 -4.19
C MET A 47 12.64 10.36 -4.73
N GLU A 48 11.33 10.34 -4.49
CA GLU A 48 10.42 11.42 -4.87
C GLU A 48 10.86 12.76 -4.30
N ARG A 49 11.17 12.82 -3.00
CA ARG A 49 11.65 14.05 -2.34
C ARG A 49 12.98 14.53 -2.89
N LYS A 50 13.91 13.62 -3.19
CA LYS A 50 15.21 13.96 -3.77
C LYS A 50 15.08 14.49 -5.19
N ILE A 51 14.35 13.79 -6.05
CA ILE A 51 14.16 14.18 -7.45
C ILE A 51 13.42 15.52 -7.52
N SER A 52 12.34 15.70 -6.74
CA SER A 52 11.62 16.96 -6.68
C SER A 52 12.47 18.12 -6.19
N ALA A 53 13.37 17.87 -5.23
CA ALA A 53 14.30 18.87 -4.74
C ALA A 53 15.32 19.28 -5.83
N PHE A 54 15.89 18.33 -6.55
CA PHE A 54 16.82 18.62 -7.66
C PHE A 54 16.13 19.39 -8.78
N MET A 55 14.89 19.08 -9.13
CA MET A 55 14.11 19.86 -10.09
C MET A 55 13.88 21.32 -9.64
N GLN A 56 13.88 21.56 -8.33
CA GLN A 56 13.71 22.88 -7.72
C GLN A 56 15.04 23.53 -7.31
N ASP A 57 16.16 23.02 -7.79
CA ASP A 57 17.52 23.51 -7.50
C ASP A 57 17.82 23.57 -5.99
N ARG A 58 17.41 22.55 -5.26
CA ARG A 58 17.67 22.39 -3.83
C ARG A 58 18.12 20.96 -3.49
N LEU A 59 18.80 20.79 -2.34
CA LEU A 59 19.44 19.52 -1.96
C LEU A 59 18.47 18.45 -1.43
N GLY A 60 17.25 18.81 -1.05
CA GLY A 60 16.30 17.89 -0.43
C GLY A 60 16.70 17.46 0.99
N PRO A 61 16.15 16.35 1.50
CA PRO A 61 16.45 15.88 2.85
C PRO A 61 17.92 15.45 2.97
N MET A 62 18.66 16.02 3.94
CA MET A 62 20.08 15.77 4.15
C MET A 62 20.44 15.54 5.62
N GLU A 63 19.63 16.06 6.56
CA GLU A 63 20.03 16.17 7.99
C GLU A 63 19.79 14.89 8.79
N VAL A 64 18.73 14.15 8.51
CA VAL A 64 18.33 12.98 9.31
C VAL A 64 18.90 11.71 8.70
N GLY A 65 19.87 11.11 9.39
CA GLY A 65 20.41 9.79 9.06
C GLY A 65 19.61 8.65 9.70
N ILE A 66 19.95 7.42 9.38
CA ILE A 66 19.37 6.23 10.00
C ILE A 66 19.78 6.19 11.47
N PHE A 67 18.83 5.91 12.38
CA PHE A 67 19.05 5.81 13.85
C PHE A 67 19.63 7.07 14.52
N GLY A 68 19.30 8.28 14.02
CA GLY A 68 19.73 9.52 14.65
C GLY A 68 21.18 9.95 14.32
N PHE A 69 21.90 9.23 13.48
CA PHE A 69 23.16 9.71 12.92
C PHE A 69 22.89 10.86 11.96
N LYS A 70 23.68 11.95 12.06
CA LYS A 70 23.57 13.08 11.13
C LYS A 70 23.78 12.58 9.71
N GLY A 71 22.80 12.82 8.83
CA GLY A 71 22.91 12.52 7.41
C GLY A 71 24.06 13.34 6.82
N GLY A 72 25.01 12.68 6.17
CA GLY A 72 26.08 13.39 5.47
C GLY A 72 25.59 14.00 4.16
N LYS A 73 26.38 14.92 3.59
CA LYS A 73 26.13 15.54 2.26
C LYS A 73 26.16 14.55 1.06
N LYS A 74 26.26 13.24 1.32
CA LYS A 74 26.24 12.20 0.28
C LYS A 74 24.82 11.99 -0.26
N PHE A 75 24.71 11.43 -1.45
CA PHE A 75 23.44 11.14 -2.13
C PHE A 75 22.40 10.42 -1.25
N TRP A 76 22.87 9.51 -0.39
CA TRP A 76 22.04 8.76 0.56
C TRP A 76 21.86 9.48 1.92
N GLY A 77 22.37 10.69 2.07
CA GLY A 77 22.12 11.49 3.27
C GLY A 77 20.64 11.84 3.38
N GLY A 78 20.05 11.64 4.56
CA GLY A 78 18.66 11.98 4.82
C GLY A 78 17.62 10.86 4.59
N ILE A 79 18.03 9.61 4.36
CA ILE A 79 17.09 8.46 4.27
C ILE A 79 16.24 8.34 5.54
N GLY A 80 16.83 8.61 6.72
CA GLY A 80 16.12 8.57 7.98
C GLY A 80 14.95 9.56 8.09
N GLN A 81 14.88 10.56 7.21
CA GLN A 81 13.79 11.53 7.21
C GLN A 81 12.43 10.88 6.95
N THR A 82 12.36 9.89 6.06
CA THR A 82 11.11 9.18 5.76
C THR A 82 10.61 8.41 6.98
N ILE A 83 11.52 7.77 7.73
CA ILE A 83 11.18 7.05 8.97
C ILE A 83 10.76 8.04 10.07
N ALA A 84 11.51 9.15 10.22
CA ALA A 84 11.19 10.19 11.20
C ALA A 84 9.81 10.82 10.95
N ASP A 85 9.44 11.01 9.68
CA ASP A 85 8.12 11.51 9.29
C ASP A 85 7.02 10.50 9.61
N ALA A 86 7.25 9.21 9.39
CA ALA A 86 6.30 8.16 9.77
C ALA A 86 6.06 8.13 11.28
N VAL A 87 7.12 8.17 12.07
CA VAL A 87 7.03 8.21 13.55
C VAL A 87 6.31 9.48 14.02
N LYS A 88 6.64 10.63 13.42
CA LYS A 88 5.97 11.89 13.74
C LYS A 88 4.47 11.83 13.45
N LEU A 89 4.06 11.23 12.32
CA LEU A 89 2.63 11.10 11.97
C LEU A 89 1.90 10.16 12.92
N LEU A 90 2.53 9.08 13.38
CA LEU A 90 1.95 8.16 14.37
C LEU A 90 1.80 8.81 15.76
N ALA A 91 2.71 9.72 16.13
CA ALA A 91 2.66 10.42 17.40
C ALA A 91 1.79 11.69 17.38
N LYS A 92 1.33 12.10 16.20
CA LYS A 92 0.53 13.32 16.03
C LYS A 92 -0.93 13.08 16.45
N GLU A 93 -1.57 14.11 16.99
CA GLU A 93 -2.99 14.11 17.34
C GLU A 93 -3.87 13.86 16.10
N ASP A 94 -4.84 12.97 16.25
CA ASP A 94 -5.88 12.72 15.25
C ASP A 94 -7.05 13.69 15.49
N ILE A 95 -7.17 14.68 14.60
CA ILE A 95 -8.19 15.72 14.71
C ILE A 95 -9.28 15.47 13.68
N ILE A 96 -10.47 15.09 14.17
CA ILE A 96 -11.67 14.92 13.34
C ILE A 96 -12.58 16.15 13.52
N PRO A 97 -13.04 16.79 12.42
CA PRO A 97 -14.00 17.89 12.50
C PRO A 97 -15.28 17.50 13.24
N LYS A 98 -15.89 18.43 13.98
CA LYS A 98 -17.08 18.14 14.80
C LYS A 98 -18.30 17.70 13.98
N ASP A 99 -18.44 18.25 12.77
CA ASP A 99 -19.57 18.00 11.88
C ASP A 99 -19.31 16.85 10.90
N ALA A 100 -18.12 16.19 10.98
CA ALA A 100 -17.77 15.06 10.13
C ALA A 100 -18.40 13.76 10.64
N ASP A 101 -18.74 12.87 9.70
CA ASP A 101 -19.12 11.50 10.04
C ASP A 101 -17.86 10.72 10.47
N ARG A 102 -17.71 10.58 11.79
CA ARG A 102 -16.53 10.00 12.42
C ARG A 102 -16.28 8.54 12.00
N PHE A 103 -17.35 7.76 11.86
CA PHE A 103 -17.22 6.36 11.52
C PHE A 103 -16.71 6.18 10.08
N ILE A 104 -17.32 6.88 9.12
CA ILE A 104 -16.94 6.79 7.71
C ILE A 104 -15.54 7.38 7.50
N MET A 105 -15.21 8.49 8.19
CA MET A 105 -13.89 9.11 8.10
C MET A 105 -12.77 8.22 8.61
N MET A 106 -13.02 7.45 9.66
CA MET A 106 -12.07 6.45 10.15
C MET A 106 -11.98 5.23 9.23
N LEU A 107 -13.08 4.81 8.61
CA LEU A 107 -13.14 3.64 7.73
C LEU A 107 -12.44 3.86 6.39
N ALA A 108 -12.49 5.08 5.84
CA ALA A 108 -11.98 5.39 4.52
C ALA A 108 -10.49 5.02 4.31
N PRO A 109 -9.54 5.40 5.17
CA PRO A 109 -8.14 5.01 5.02
C PRO A 109 -7.92 3.50 5.13
N PHE A 110 -8.72 2.78 5.94
CA PHE A 110 -8.64 1.33 6.01
C PHE A 110 -9.06 0.67 4.71
N ILE A 111 -10.11 1.17 4.04
CA ILE A 111 -10.54 0.65 2.73
C ILE A 111 -9.42 0.81 1.71
N ILE A 112 -8.78 1.98 1.64
CA ILE A 112 -7.67 2.23 0.70
C ILE A 112 -6.49 1.32 0.99
N PHE A 113 -6.12 1.19 2.27
CA PHE A 113 -5.00 0.36 2.68
C PHE A 113 -5.26 -1.11 2.38
N ILE A 114 -6.43 -1.63 2.76
CA ILE A 114 -6.81 -3.03 2.53
C ILE A 114 -6.87 -3.32 1.03
N ALA A 115 -7.47 -2.45 0.22
CA ALA A 115 -7.53 -2.61 -1.22
C ALA A 115 -6.13 -2.72 -1.84
N SER A 116 -5.23 -1.81 -1.47
CA SER A 116 -3.84 -1.84 -1.93
C SER A 116 -3.10 -3.10 -1.48
N PHE A 117 -3.30 -3.53 -0.23
CA PHE A 117 -2.64 -4.71 0.31
C PHE A 117 -3.11 -6.01 -0.35
N ILE A 118 -4.43 -6.16 -0.54
CA ILE A 118 -5.03 -7.35 -1.18
C ILE A 118 -4.60 -7.47 -2.64
N THR A 119 -4.38 -6.37 -3.35
CA THR A 119 -3.89 -6.37 -4.74
C THR A 119 -2.58 -7.16 -4.88
N PHE A 120 -1.68 -7.07 -3.89
CA PHE A 120 -0.39 -7.79 -3.91
C PHE A 120 -0.52 -9.32 -3.80
N ILE A 121 -1.65 -9.84 -3.32
CA ILE A 121 -1.89 -11.29 -3.28
C ILE A 121 -1.92 -11.89 -4.70
N GLY A 122 -2.38 -11.11 -5.68
CA GLY A 122 -2.42 -11.52 -7.08
C GLY A 122 -1.10 -11.36 -7.84
N VAL A 123 -0.07 -10.75 -7.22
CA VAL A 123 1.22 -10.52 -7.87
C VAL A 123 2.15 -11.71 -7.63
N PRO A 124 2.64 -12.39 -8.69
CA PRO A 124 3.62 -13.46 -8.54
C PRO A 124 4.97 -12.89 -8.08
N LEU A 125 5.46 -13.32 -6.93
CA LEU A 125 6.79 -12.91 -6.43
C LEU A 125 7.92 -13.70 -7.09
N SER A 126 7.66 -14.94 -7.50
CA SER A 126 8.57 -15.82 -8.21
C SER A 126 7.77 -16.89 -8.96
N ASN A 127 8.41 -17.59 -9.92
CA ASN A 127 7.78 -18.71 -10.65
C ASN A 127 7.30 -19.84 -9.73
N GLU A 128 7.95 -20.02 -8.58
CA GLU A 128 7.62 -21.06 -7.60
C GLU A 128 6.87 -20.49 -6.38
N PHE A 129 6.92 -19.15 -6.18
CA PHE A 129 6.37 -18.50 -5.02
C PHE A 129 5.14 -17.66 -5.39
N LEU A 130 4.01 -18.35 -5.52
CA LEU A 130 2.69 -17.76 -5.71
C LEU A 130 1.92 -17.83 -4.39
N ILE A 131 1.38 -16.72 -3.93
CA ILE A 131 0.54 -16.69 -2.73
C ILE A 131 -0.80 -17.34 -3.03
N SER A 132 -1.39 -16.97 -4.16
CA SER A 132 -2.61 -17.58 -4.68
C SER A 132 -2.53 -17.64 -6.20
N ASP A 133 -2.92 -18.79 -6.76
CA ASP A 133 -2.98 -18.97 -8.20
C ASP A 133 -4.40 -18.64 -8.69
N PHE A 134 -4.52 -17.49 -9.36
CA PHE A 134 -5.79 -17.01 -9.93
C PHE A 134 -5.78 -17.23 -11.45
N ASN A 135 -6.76 -17.93 -11.96
CA ASN A 135 -6.94 -18.10 -13.42
C ASN A 135 -7.09 -16.77 -14.17
N ILE A 136 -7.60 -15.72 -13.49
CA ILE A 136 -7.80 -14.36 -14.00
C ILE A 136 -7.09 -13.33 -13.12
N GLY A 137 -5.80 -13.55 -12.82
CA GLY A 137 -5.01 -12.74 -11.89
C GLY A 137 -4.95 -11.25 -12.27
N ILE A 138 -4.81 -10.93 -13.56
CA ILE A 138 -4.77 -9.53 -14.03
C ILE A 138 -6.10 -8.82 -13.74
N LEU A 139 -7.23 -9.47 -14.02
CA LEU A 139 -8.54 -8.89 -13.71
C LEU A 139 -8.73 -8.68 -12.21
N TYR A 140 -8.25 -9.63 -11.40
CA TYR A 140 -8.25 -9.50 -9.95
C TYR A 140 -7.46 -8.27 -9.47
N ILE A 141 -6.25 -8.05 -9.99
CA ILE A 141 -5.41 -6.90 -9.63
C ILE A 141 -6.10 -5.58 -9.94
N ILE A 142 -6.71 -5.47 -11.14
CA ILE A 142 -7.44 -4.27 -11.55
C ILE A 142 -8.66 -4.06 -10.66
N ALA A 143 -9.46 -5.09 -10.43
CA ALA A 143 -10.69 -5.01 -9.62
C ALA A 143 -10.39 -4.59 -8.17
N MET A 144 -9.34 -5.14 -7.56
CA MET A 144 -8.96 -4.77 -6.19
C MET A 144 -8.41 -3.35 -6.11
N GLY A 145 -7.67 -2.89 -7.14
CA GLY A 145 -7.22 -1.51 -7.24
C GLY A 145 -8.38 -0.51 -7.23
N SER A 146 -9.43 -0.79 -7.98
CA SER A 146 -10.63 0.06 -8.10
C SER A 146 -11.36 0.28 -6.77
N ILE A 147 -11.29 -0.67 -5.83
CA ILE A 147 -11.90 -0.52 -4.50
C ILE A 147 -11.29 0.68 -3.74
N GLY A 148 -10.01 0.99 -3.96
CA GLY A 148 -9.35 2.14 -3.35
C GLY A 148 -10.01 3.47 -3.66
N VAL A 149 -10.61 3.62 -4.85
CA VAL A 149 -11.31 4.83 -5.27
C VAL A 149 -12.54 5.10 -4.39
N ILE A 150 -13.23 4.04 -3.96
CA ILE A 150 -14.37 4.15 -3.03
C ILE A 150 -13.91 4.79 -1.71
N GLY A 151 -12.75 4.40 -1.20
CA GLY A 151 -12.20 4.98 0.01
C GLY A 151 -11.92 6.48 -0.11
N ILE A 152 -11.43 6.94 -1.27
CA ILE A 152 -11.20 8.38 -1.53
C ILE A 152 -12.52 9.15 -1.52
N ILE A 153 -13.55 8.63 -2.18
CA ILE A 153 -14.89 9.27 -2.20
C ILE A 153 -15.47 9.33 -0.78
N LEU A 154 -15.38 8.25 -0.02
CA LEU A 154 -15.87 8.19 1.36
C LEU A 154 -15.13 9.18 2.28
N ALA A 155 -13.82 9.35 2.13
CA ALA A 155 -13.05 10.33 2.87
C ALA A 155 -13.53 11.76 2.59
N GLY A 156 -13.77 12.10 1.32
CA GLY A 156 -14.29 13.42 0.95
C GLY A 156 -15.72 13.66 1.43
N TRP A 157 -16.58 12.66 1.34
CA TRP A 157 -17.96 12.74 1.80
C TRP A 157 -18.06 12.90 3.31
N SER A 158 -17.32 12.08 4.06
CA SER A 158 -17.37 12.04 5.53
C SER A 158 -16.90 13.32 6.20
N SER A 159 -16.06 14.12 5.52
CA SER A 159 -15.53 15.38 6.07
C SER A 159 -16.59 16.50 6.19
N ASN A 160 -17.80 16.33 5.65
CA ASN A 160 -18.91 17.29 5.61
C ASN A 160 -18.47 18.69 5.13
N ASN A 161 -17.52 18.73 4.20
CA ASN A 161 -17.01 19.96 3.62
C ASN A 161 -17.09 19.89 2.09
N LYS A 162 -17.78 20.88 1.49
CA LYS A 162 -17.96 20.96 0.03
C LYS A 162 -16.65 20.95 -0.75
N TRP A 163 -15.60 21.59 -0.25
CA TRP A 163 -14.31 21.65 -0.92
C TRP A 163 -13.57 20.30 -0.88
N SER A 164 -13.67 19.60 0.24
CA SER A 164 -13.14 18.24 0.37
C SER A 164 -13.88 17.27 -0.54
N LEU A 165 -15.20 17.37 -0.63
CA LEU A 165 -16.01 16.56 -1.53
C LEU A 165 -15.64 16.80 -3.01
N TYR A 166 -15.49 18.06 -3.43
CA TYR A 166 -15.03 18.38 -4.79
C TYR A 166 -13.63 17.86 -5.07
N GLY A 167 -12.72 17.95 -4.09
CA GLY A 167 -11.37 17.38 -4.21
C GLY A 167 -11.40 15.87 -4.39
N ALA A 168 -12.18 15.17 -3.58
CA ALA A 168 -12.34 13.71 -3.66
C ALA A 168 -12.96 13.26 -4.99
N MET A 169 -14.02 13.94 -5.44
CA MET A 169 -14.66 13.64 -6.73
C MET A 169 -13.72 13.88 -7.92
N ARG A 170 -12.92 14.94 -7.88
CA ARG A 170 -11.90 15.21 -8.90
C ARG A 170 -10.85 14.10 -8.93
N ALA A 171 -10.32 13.72 -7.76
CA ALA A 171 -9.33 12.65 -7.65
C ALA A 171 -9.89 11.32 -8.14
N ALA A 172 -11.11 10.96 -7.72
CA ALA A 172 -11.78 9.74 -8.15
C ALA A 172 -12.02 9.71 -9.67
N ALA A 173 -12.53 10.79 -10.25
CA ALA A 173 -12.74 10.89 -11.69
C ALA A 173 -11.42 10.74 -12.46
N GLN A 174 -10.34 11.34 -11.98
CA GLN A 174 -9.01 11.21 -12.59
C GLN A 174 -8.52 9.77 -12.54
N ILE A 175 -8.59 9.11 -11.38
CA ILE A 175 -8.14 7.73 -11.22
C ILE A 175 -8.94 6.79 -12.12
N ILE A 176 -10.27 6.86 -12.14
CA ILE A 176 -11.13 6.05 -13.00
C ILE A 176 -10.82 6.27 -14.48
N SER A 177 -10.60 7.53 -14.89
CA SER A 177 -10.28 7.85 -16.29
C SER A 177 -8.96 7.25 -16.76
N TYR A 178 -7.98 7.09 -15.86
CA TYR A 178 -6.72 6.40 -16.18
C TYR A 178 -6.82 4.89 -16.05
N GLU A 179 -7.63 4.39 -15.12
CA GLU A 179 -7.77 2.96 -14.84
C GLU A 179 -8.37 2.20 -16.02
N ILE A 180 -9.35 2.79 -16.73
CA ILE A 180 -10.01 2.14 -17.88
C ILE A 180 -9.00 1.87 -19.02
N PRO A 181 -8.20 2.84 -19.51
CA PRO A 181 -7.16 2.58 -20.51
C PRO A 181 -6.11 1.57 -20.05
N ILE A 182 -5.69 1.64 -18.77
CA ILE A 182 -4.73 0.70 -18.20
C ILE A 182 -5.30 -0.72 -18.21
N ALA A 183 -6.56 -0.89 -17.79
CA ALA A 183 -7.24 -2.17 -17.80
C ALA A 183 -7.29 -2.79 -19.21
N ILE A 184 -7.65 -2.00 -20.22
CA ILE A 184 -7.71 -2.45 -21.61
C ILE A 184 -6.32 -2.86 -22.10
N THR A 185 -5.28 -2.05 -21.83
CA THR A 185 -3.92 -2.35 -22.28
C THR A 185 -3.32 -3.57 -21.60
N LEU A 186 -3.67 -3.82 -20.33
CA LEU A 186 -3.21 -5.01 -19.60
C LEU A 186 -3.94 -6.30 -20.04
N LEU A 187 -5.17 -6.19 -20.51
CA LEU A 187 -5.94 -7.35 -21.02
C LEU A 187 -5.53 -7.75 -22.43
N LEU A 188 -5.02 -6.81 -23.25
CA LEU A 188 -4.62 -7.09 -24.63
C LEU A 188 -3.64 -8.27 -24.80
N PRO A 189 -2.55 -8.40 -24.00
CA PRO A 189 -1.62 -9.51 -24.14
C PRO A 189 -2.16 -10.86 -23.62
N VAL A 190 -3.32 -10.89 -22.98
CA VAL A 190 -3.94 -12.10 -22.41
C VAL A 190 -4.95 -12.73 -23.37
N ILE A 191 -5.47 -11.94 -24.30
CA ILE A 191 -6.40 -12.38 -25.35
C ILE A 191 -5.61 -12.87 -26.58
#